data_4f351a0ef8c82eb73697515c2b10c1aa
#
_entry.id   4f351a0ef8c82eb73697515c2b10c1aa
#
_cell.length_a   1.000
_cell.length_b   1.000
_cell.length_c   1.000
_cell.angle_alpha   90.00
_cell.angle_beta   90.00
_cell.angle_gamma   90.00
#
_symmetry.space_group_name_H-M   'P 1'
#
loop_
_entity.id
_entity.type
_entity.pdbx_description
1 polymer ?
#
loop_
_entity_poly.entity_id
_entity_poly.type
_entity_poly.pdbx_seq_one_letter_code
_entity_poly.pdbx_strand_id
1 'polypeptide(L)'
;MLHILNDNCDEINVKEVTLLNEDTLCCSFYPVSKNSNDIKLEIVTIMGFFNGFFRDTNYENVNLNYYAVRAYDINDNEILNALSTKSAAELIGKGNSIEWLKLTLFQENTEDYRLSQAKKIISEIENGLRKIVKTKLRSKFGEEWWGIGLNNKLGADVKEMYSKQFDIDCTNGDILIAYTFTLQLKKIILTHFDLFKSYFQTQTQFETLMDNLNKLRREEAHNRTISDLDLKNLQDLHEKLLSKILLDLPSFQSVFLTENWRIKIKKIFNERQYKSIHNEQEVNNESNLEKKLIKIKENLTSLISYLNDTLIKLRSVTAPIHKKDLHNELIFCYERQKELQESLFEQTLTLNNEKINCIVNEIRVHEIKMNEFSSKILLSET
;
A
#
# COMPACT_ATOMS: atom_id res chain seq x y z
N MET A 1 12.22 17.76 12.38
CA MET A 1 13.10 17.25 11.31
C MET A 1 12.53 17.58 9.92
N LEU A 2 11.30 17.24 9.58
CA LEU A 2 10.65 17.63 8.31
C LEU A 2 10.69 19.14 8.03
N HIS A 3 10.40 19.98 9.01
CA HIS A 3 10.49 21.44 8.88
C HIS A 3 11.92 21.91 8.58
N ILE A 4 12.90 21.31 9.23
CA ILE A 4 14.32 21.68 9.03
C ILE A 4 14.81 21.27 7.63
N LEU A 5 14.33 20.15 7.10
CA LEU A 5 14.63 19.73 5.73
C LEU A 5 13.98 20.68 4.71
N ASN A 6 12.72 21.02 4.89
CA ASN A 6 12.01 21.95 4.01
C ASN A 6 12.58 23.37 4.05
N ASP A 7 13.09 23.83 5.22
CA ASP A 7 13.66 25.18 5.37
C ASP A 7 15.09 25.30 4.82
N ASN A 8 15.82 24.17 4.68
CA ASN A 8 17.22 24.18 4.26
C ASN A 8 17.46 23.54 2.88
N CYS A 9 16.47 22.88 2.31
CA CYS A 9 16.54 22.23 1.00
C CYS A 9 15.31 22.63 0.18
N ASP A 10 15.28 23.87 -0.32
CA ASP A 10 14.20 24.41 -1.17
C ASP A 10 13.90 23.56 -2.42
N GLU A 11 14.80 22.62 -2.75
CA GLU A 11 14.71 21.78 -3.94
C GLU A 11 14.28 20.33 -3.64
N ILE A 12 14.18 19.91 -2.36
CA ILE A 12 13.84 18.51 -2.01
C ILE A 12 12.46 18.43 -1.37
N ASN A 13 11.52 17.82 -2.09
CA ASN A 13 10.17 17.60 -1.61
C ASN A 13 10.09 16.34 -0.74
N VAL A 14 10.37 16.48 0.56
CA VAL A 14 10.33 15.35 1.53
C VAL A 14 8.90 14.97 1.82
N LYS A 15 8.58 13.70 1.62
CA LYS A 15 7.28 13.10 1.89
C LYS A 15 7.12 12.73 3.37
N GLU A 16 8.07 11.98 3.91
CA GLU A 16 8.06 11.53 5.29
C GLU A 16 9.46 11.12 5.76
N VAL A 17 9.66 11.13 7.09
CA VAL A 17 10.84 10.59 7.74
C VAL A 17 10.39 9.65 8.85
N THR A 18 10.78 8.38 8.79
CA THR A 18 10.35 7.32 9.69
C THR A 18 11.54 6.48 10.15
N LEU A 19 11.39 5.78 11.28
CA LEU A 19 12.28 4.69 11.65
C LEU A 19 11.70 3.39 11.14
N LEU A 20 12.43 2.68 10.27
CA LEU A 20 12.01 1.37 9.78
C LEU A 20 12.25 0.29 10.83
N ASN A 21 13.36 0.40 11.56
CA ASN A 21 13.78 -0.47 12.65
C ASN A 21 14.42 0.39 13.74
N GLU A 22 14.90 -0.23 14.81
CA GLU A 22 15.57 0.48 15.92
C GLU A 22 16.84 1.23 15.48
N ASP A 23 17.46 0.85 14.36
CA ASP A 23 18.74 1.37 13.89
C ASP A 23 18.73 1.95 12.46
N THR A 24 17.57 1.99 11.78
CA THR A 24 17.46 2.40 10.38
C THR A 24 16.52 3.61 10.24
N LEU A 25 17.08 4.76 9.88
CA LEU A 25 16.30 5.94 9.51
C LEU A 25 15.94 5.90 8.02
N CYS A 26 14.68 6.09 7.70
CA CYS A 26 14.17 6.16 6.33
C CYS A 26 13.61 7.55 6.02
N CYS A 27 14.03 8.11 4.89
CA CYS A 27 13.46 9.31 4.31
C CYS A 27 12.80 8.99 2.96
N SER A 28 11.54 9.33 2.83
CA SER A 28 10.79 9.22 1.58
C SER A 28 10.61 10.62 0.97
N PHE A 29 10.83 10.77 -0.35
CA PHE A 29 10.76 12.06 -1.02
C PHE A 29 10.26 11.94 -2.46
N TYR A 30 9.84 13.07 -3.03
CA TYR A 30 9.51 13.20 -4.45
C TYR A 30 10.67 13.94 -5.14
N PRO A 31 11.45 13.29 -6.01
CA PRO A 31 12.59 13.91 -6.68
C PRO A 31 12.12 15.00 -7.64
N VAL A 32 12.89 16.06 -7.72
CA VAL A 32 12.68 17.14 -8.68
C VAL A 32 13.08 16.68 -10.09
N SER A 33 14.15 15.88 -10.17
CA SER A 33 14.63 15.34 -11.43
C SER A 33 13.88 14.07 -11.84
N LYS A 34 13.84 13.84 -13.15
CA LYS A 34 13.35 12.58 -13.74
C LYS A 34 14.50 11.63 -14.13
N ASN A 35 15.75 12.10 -14.06
CA ASN A 35 16.92 11.31 -14.42
C ASN A 35 17.41 10.52 -13.18
N SER A 36 17.59 9.23 -13.33
CA SER A 36 18.04 8.34 -12.25
C SER A 36 19.36 8.80 -11.60
N ASN A 37 20.31 9.32 -12.36
CA ASN A 37 21.58 9.80 -11.79
C ASN A 37 21.41 11.05 -10.94
N ASP A 38 20.52 11.95 -11.33
CA ASP A 38 20.22 13.17 -10.58
C ASP A 38 19.44 12.81 -9.31
N ILE A 39 18.51 11.86 -9.38
CA ILE A 39 17.80 11.33 -8.22
C ILE A 39 18.77 10.71 -7.20
N LYS A 40 19.81 10.00 -7.68
CA LYS A 40 20.88 9.49 -6.80
C LYS A 40 21.65 10.61 -6.09
N LEU A 41 21.87 11.73 -6.76
CA LEU A 41 22.49 12.90 -6.13
C LEU A 41 21.59 13.55 -5.09
N GLU A 42 20.28 13.65 -5.35
CA GLU A 42 19.30 14.11 -4.37
C GLU A 42 19.31 13.20 -3.13
N ILE A 43 19.34 11.87 -3.32
CA ILE A 43 19.49 10.89 -2.20
C ILE A 43 20.76 11.14 -1.41
N VAL A 44 21.89 11.35 -2.07
CA VAL A 44 23.18 11.66 -1.42
C VAL A 44 23.07 12.91 -0.55
N THR A 45 22.42 13.93 -1.07
CA THR A 45 22.22 15.20 -0.35
C THR A 45 21.38 15.00 0.90
N ILE A 46 20.26 14.27 0.80
CA ILE A 46 19.40 13.94 1.95
C ILE A 46 20.18 13.17 3.03
N MET A 47 20.95 12.16 2.64
CA MET A 47 21.73 11.36 3.58
C MET A 47 22.82 12.18 4.25
N GLY A 48 23.51 13.04 3.48
CA GLY A 48 24.51 13.96 4.04
C GLY A 48 23.92 14.94 5.05
N PHE A 49 22.74 15.46 4.75
CA PHE A 49 22.02 16.35 5.66
C PHE A 49 21.65 15.65 6.98
N PHE A 50 21.10 14.45 6.92
CA PHE A 50 20.77 13.68 8.12
C PHE A 50 22.00 13.38 8.96
N ASN A 51 23.10 12.99 8.34
CA ASN A 51 24.33 12.73 9.06
C ASN A 51 24.89 13.99 9.74
N GLY A 52 24.88 15.13 9.05
CA GLY A 52 25.23 16.42 9.64
C GLY A 52 24.36 16.76 10.85
N PHE A 53 23.03 16.62 10.71
CA PHE A 53 22.09 16.90 11.79
C PHE A 53 22.34 16.03 13.02
N PHE A 54 22.52 14.72 12.88
CA PHE A 54 22.78 13.83 14.00
C PHE A 54 24.13 14.07 14.68
N ARG A 55 25.16 14.44 13.91
CA ARG A 55 26.46 14.80 14.46
C ARG A 55 26.40 16.06 15.30
N ASP A 56 25.67 17.08 14.84
CA ASP A 56 25.68 18.41 15.45
C ASP A 56 24.71 18.53 16.65
N THR A 57 23.72 17.64 16.78
CA THR A 57 22.67 17.71 17.82
C THR A 57 22.88 16.79 19.01
N ASN A 58 24.01 16.09 19.13
CA ASN A 58 24.35 15.20 20.27
C ASN A 58 23.18 14.28 20.71
N TYR A 59 22.48 13.66 19.79
CA TYR A 59 21.50 12.63 20.10
C TYR A 59 22.21 11.33 20.53
N GLU A 60 22.79 11.35 21.74
CA GLU A 60 23.58 10.25 22.32
C GLU A 60 22.75 8.93 22.44
N ASN A 61 21.43 9.02 22.40
CA ASN A 61 20.53 7.87 22.60
C ASN A 61 19.99 7.23 21.32
N VAL A 62 20.37 7.72 20.13
CA VAL A 62 19.85 7.17 18.86
C VAL A 62 20.98 6.41 18.17
N ASN A 63 20.95 5.09 18.28
CA ASN A 63 21.96 4.22 17.67
C ASN A 63 21.57 3.90 16.21
N LEU A 64 21.66 4.89 15.32
CA LEU A 64 21.41 4.70 13.90
C LEU A 64 22.66 4.16 13.20
N ASN A 65 22.51 3.00 12.59
CA ASN A 65 23.57 2.35 11.80
C ASN A 65 23.34 2.47 10.29
N TYR A 66 22.09 2.65 9.89
CA TYR A 66 21.68 2.64 8.49
C TYR A 66 20.79 3.83 8.13
N TYR A 67 20.91 4.25 6.87
CA TYR A 67 20.06 5.25 6.25
C TYR A 67 19.42 4.64 5.01
N ALA A 68 18.09 4.68 4.96
CA ALA A 68 17.32 4.34 3.78
C ALA A 68 16.70 5.61 3.20
N VAL A 69 16.78 5.79 1.90
CA VAL A 69 16.11 6.90 1.20
C VAL A 69 15.31 6.33 0.04
N ARG A 70 14.04 6.69 -0.03
CA ARG A 70 13.11 6.21 -1.04
C ARG A 70 12.58 7.35 -1.88
N ALA A 71 12.79 7.27 -3.18
CA ALA A 71 12.24 8.20 -4.15
C ALA A 71 10.93 7.66 -4.72
N TYR A 72 9.92 8.54 -4.82
CA TYR A 72 8.59 8.22 -5.34
C TYR A 72 8.23 9.10 -6.52
N ASP A 73 7.54 8.53 -7.51
CA ASP A 73 6.96 9.32 -8.59
C ASP A 73 5.68 10.06 -8.14
N ILE A 74 5.10 10.85 -9.04
CA ILE A 74 3.86 11.62 -8.79
C ILE A 74 2.63 10.73 -8.55
N ASN A 75 2.72 9.44 -8.86
CA ASN A 75 1.67 8.45 -8.64
C ASN A 75 1.93 7.60 -7.38
N ASP A 76 2.87 8.00 -6.54
CA ASP A 76 3.30 7.28 -5.35
C ASP A 76 3.91 5.89 -5.62
N ASN A 77 4.46 5.66 -6.81
CA ASN A 77 5.26 4.48 -7.05
C ASN A 77 6.70 4.71 -6.59
N GLU A 78 7.26 3.76 -5.85
CA GLU A 78 8.68 3.79 -5.52
C GLU A 78 9.51 3.56 -6.79
N ILE A 79 10.33 4.54 -7.14
CA ILE A 79 11.18 4.49 -8.35
C ILE A 79 12.63 4.15 -8.03
N LEU A 80 13.08 4.48 -6.82
CA LEU A 80 14.43 4.23 -6.37
C LEU A 80 14.46 4.08 -4.85
N ASN A 81 15.11 3.02 -4.38
CA ASN A 81 15.41 2.79 -2.98
C ASN A 81 16.93 2.74 -2.81
N ALA A 82 17.45 3.46 -1.85
CA ALA A 82 18.87 3.45 -1.53
C ALA A 82 19.09 3.14 -0.06
N LEU A 83 20.04 2.26 0.22
CA LEU A 83 20.47 1.89 1.58
C LEU A 83 21.96 2.19 1.73
N SER A 84 22.31 2.91 2.78
CA SER A 84 23.69 3.20 3.12
C SER A 84 23.93 3.09 4.61
N THR A 85 25.19 2.92 4.99
CA THR A 85 25.61 2.90 6.39
C THR A 85 25.92 4.32 6.89
N LYS A 86 25.91 4.51 8.22
CA LYS A 86 26.35 5.76 8.85
C LYS A 86 27.75 6.18 8.38
N SER A 87 28.69 5.24 8.33
CA SER A 87 30.07 5.50 7.88
C SER A 87 30.13 5.98 6.43
N ALA A 88 29.29 5.43 5.55
CA ALA A 88 29.22 5.89 4.14
C ALA A 88 28.62 7.30 4.05
N ALA A 89 27.59 7.61 4.85
CA ALA A 89 26.98 8.94 4.89
C ALA A 89 27.94 10.02 5.44
N GLU A 90 28.84 9.67 6.37
CA GLU A 90 29.87 10.58 6.88
C GLU A 90 30.86 11.05 5.80
N LEU A 91 31.10 10.27 4.75
CA LEU A 91 31.96 10.64 3.64
C LEU A 91 31.41 11.82 2.84
N ILE A 92 30.10 11.99 2.76
CA ILE A 92 29.47 13.12 2.07
C ILE A 92 29.81 14.43 2.77
N GLY A 93 29.72 14.47 4.09
CA GLY A 93 30.09 15.66 4.90
C GLY A 93 31.55 16.07 4.77
N LYS A 94 32.39 15.17 4.22
CA LYS A 94 33.82 15.42 3.93
C LYS A 94 34.11 15.76 2.47
N GLY A 95 33.09 15.92 1.62
CA GLY A 95 33.25 16.20 0.20
C GLY A 95 33.54 14.99 -0.69
N ASN A 96 33.40 13.77 -0.16
CA ASN A 96 33.70 12.52 -0.88
C ASN A 96 32.45 11.86 -1.51
N SER A 97 31.62 12.65 -2.19
CA SER A 97 30.33 12.18 -2.72
C SER A 97 30.43 10.98 -3.68
N ILE A 98 31.50 10.92 -4.50
CA ILE A 98 31.71 9.82 -5.47
C ILE A 98 32.02 8.51 -4.76
N GLU A 99 32.89 8.50 -3.77
CA GLU A 99 33.23 7.31 -2.98
C GLU A 99 32.02 6.81 -2.20
N TRP A 100 31.22 7.71 -1.66
CA TRP A 100 29.99 7.37 -0.99
C TRP A 100 28.97 6.71 -1.94
N LEU A 101 28.78 7.22 -3.16
CA LEU A 101 27.92 6.61 -4.17
C LEU A 101 28.30 5.14 -4.44
N LYS A 102 29.59 4.82 -4.44
CA LYS A 102 30.07 3.44 -4.60
C LYS A 102 29.73 2.54 -3.42
N LEU A 103 29.58 3.09 -2.23
CA LEU A 103 29.27 2.36 -0.99
C LEU A 103 27.77 2.25 -0.71
N THR A 104 26.95 3.01 -1.41
CA THR A 104 25.50 2.97 -1.28
C THR A 104 24.90 1.92 -2.20
N LEU A 105 24.06 1.07 -1.63
CA LEU A 105 23.29 0.11 -2.41
C LEU A 105 22.06 0.79 -2.99
N PHE A 106 22.04 0.99 -4.29
CA PHE A 106 20.86 1.47 -5.02
C PHE A 106 20.09 0.29 -5.61
N GLN A 107 18.81 0.23 -5.29
CA GLN A 107 17.87 -0.69 -5.90
C GLN A 107 16.87 0.15 -6.71
N GLU A 108 17.17 0.31 -7.99
CA GLU A 108 16.25 0.94 -8.93
C GLU A 108 15.09 0.00 -9.22
N ASN A 109 14.12 0.44 -10.01
CA ASN A 109 13.11 -0.43 -10.59
C ASN A 109 13.78 -1.42 -11.56
N THR A 110 14.68 -2.22 -10.99
CA THR A 110 15.54 -3.17 -11.67
C THR A 110 14.74 -4.38 -12.11
N GLU A 111 15.29 -5.13 -13.04
CA GLU A 111 14.70 -6.42 -13.46
C GLU A 111 14.47 -7.35 -12.27
N ASP A 112 15.40 -7.38 -11.32
CA ASP A 112 15.29 -8.21 -10.11
C ASP A 112 14.14 -7.76 -9.20
N TYR A 113 13.93 -6.45 -9.06
CA TYR A 113 12.80 -5.94 -8.30
C TYR A 113 11.48 -6.35 -8.95
N ARG A 114 11.32 -6.12 -10.27
CA ARG A 114 10.11 -6.50 -11.00
C ARG A 114 9.87 -8.02 -10.96
N LEU A 115 10.91 -8.81 -11.09
CA LEU A 115 10.83 -10.27 -10.97
C LEU A 115 10.34 -10.68 -9.57
N SER A 116 10.88 -10.07 -8.51
CA SER A 116 10.45 -10.32 -7.13
C SER A 116 8.98 -9.96 -6.90
N GLN A 117 8.51 -8.80 -7.42
CA GLN A 117 7.11 -8.42 -7.34
C GLN A 117 6.20 -9.37 -8.13
N ALA A 118 6.60 -9.76 -9.34
CA ALA A 118 5.87 -10.73 -10.15
C ALA A 118 5.70 -12.07 -9.41
N LYS A 119 6.77 -12.56 -8.77
CA LYS A 119 6.76 -13.79 -7.97
C LYS A 119 5.77 -13.73 -6.81
N LYS A 120 5.72 -12.62 -6.09
CA LYS A 120 4.75 -12.40 -5.00
C LYS A 120 3.31 -12.46 -5.52
N ILE A 121 3.01 -11.73 -6.60
CA ILE A 121 1.66 -11.67 -7.19
C ILE A 121 1.21 -13.04 -7.68
N ILE A 122 2.06 -13.75 -8.43
CA ILE A 122 1.78 -15.09 -8.94
C ILE A 122 1.51 -16.06 -7.79
N SER A 123 2.36 -16.04 -6.75
CA SER A 123 2.20 -16.87 -5.56
C SER A 123 0.87 -16.61 -4.86
N GLU A 124 0.45 -15.35 -4.73
CA GLU A 124 -0.86 -15.03 -4.15
C GLU A 124 -2.02 -15.56 -4.99
N ILE A 125 -1.96 -15.39 -6.31
CA ILE A 125 -2.98 -15.92 -7.22
C ILE A 125 -3.09 -17.44 -7.07
N GLU A 126 -1.98 -18.16 -7.16
CA GLU A 126 -1.96 -19.62 -7.04
C GLU A 126 -2.51 -20.07 -5.67
N ASN A 127 -2.10 -19.42 -4.58
CA ASN A 127 -2.55 -19.76 -3.22
C ASN A 127 -4.05 -19.48 -3.02
N GLY A 128 -4.56 -18.37 -3.57
CA GLY A 128 -5.99 -18.07 -3.55
C GLY A 128 -6.80 -19.10 -4.33
N LEU A 129 -6.33 -19.48 -5.52
CA LEU A 129 -6.98 -20.52 -6.33
C LEU A 129 -6.94 -21.89 -5.65
N ARG A 130 -5.82 -22.29 -5.03
CA ARG A 130 -5.71 -23.54 -4.24
C ARG A 130 -6.72 -23.57 -3.10
N LYS A 131 -6.82 -22.48 -2.34
CA LYS A 131 -7.76 -22.39 -1.21
C LYS A 131 -9.21 -22.48 -1.66
N ILE A 132 -9.62 -21.77 -2.71
CA ILE A 132 -11.00 -21.82 -3.17
C ILE A 132 -11.35 -23.19 -3.81
N VAL A 133 -10.43 -23.78 -4.55
CA VAL A 133 -10.58 -25.15 -5.10
C VAL A 133 -10.82 -26.14 -3.96
N LYS A 134 -9.95 -26.14 -2.94
CA LYS A 134 -10.11 -26.98 -1.75
C LYS A 134 -11.48 -26.75 -1.10
N THR A 135 -11.87 -25.51 -0.86
CA THR A 135 -13.14 -25.17 -0.19
C THR A 135 -14.33 -25.67 -0.98
N LYS A 136 -14.39 -25.43 -2.30
CA LYS A 136 -15.53 -25.82 -3.12
C LYS A 136 -15.61 -27.33 -3.37
N LEU A 137 -14.48 -27.99 -3.62
CA LEU A 137 -14.48 -29.45 -3.83
C LEU A 137 -14.78 -30.19 -2.53
N ARG A 138 -14.22 -29.74 -1.39
CA ARG A 138 -14.52 -30.35 -0.09
C ARG A 138 -15.99 -30.16 0.30
N SER A 139 -16.58 -29.00 0.01
CA SER A 139 -18.01 -28.77 0.22
C SER A 139 -18.90 -29.70 -0.61
N LYS A 140 -18.46 -30.05 -1.82
CA LYS A 140 -19.24 -30.93 -2.72
C LYS A 140 -19.02 -32.42 -2.47
N PHE A 141 -17.77 -32.84 -2.20
CA PHE A 141 -17.36 -34.24 -2.18
C PHE A 141 -16.95 -34.74 -0.78
N GLY A 142 -17.01 -33.89 0.26
CA GLY A 142 -16.61 -34.26 1.62
C GLY A 142 -15.10 -34.39 1.81
N GLU A 143 -14.69 -35.20 2.78
CA GLU A 143 -13.27 -35.38 3.15
C GLU A 143 -12.46 -36.07 2.03
N GLU A 144 -13.07 -36.90 1.22
CA GLU A 144 -12.42 -37.62 0.12
C GLU A 144 -12.40 -36.82 -1.20
N TRP A 145 -12.59 -35.50 -1.10
CA TRP A 145 -12.69 -34.61 -2.25
C TRP A 145 -11.54 -34.72 -3.25
N TRP A 146 -10.33 -35.08 -2.81
CA TRP A 146 -9.18 -35.25 -3.69
C TRP A 146 -9.35 -36.44 -4.61
N GLY A 147 -9.72 -37.60 -4.04
CA GLY A 147 -9.89 -38.83 -4.83
C GLY A 147 -11.10 -38.82 -5.73
N ILE A 148 -12.22 -38.24 -5.27
CA ILE A 148 -13.49 -38.19 -6.01
C ILE A 148 -13.55 -37.01 -6.98
N GLY A 149 -13.08 -35.84 -6.55
CA GLY A 149 -13.19 -34.58 -7.31
C GLY A 149 -12.16 -34.39 -8.39
N LEU A 150 -11.03 -35.09 -8.34
CA LEU A 150 -9.99 -34.99 -9.36
C LEU A 150 -10.07 -36.19 -10.31
N ASN A 151 -9.84 -35.96 -11.60
CA ASN A 151 -9.69 -37.09 -12.50
C ASN A 151 -8.46 -37.92 -12.08
N ASN A 152 -8.57 -39.23 -12.20
CA ASN A 152 -7.55 -40.18 -11.71
C ASN A 152 -6.13 -39.82 -12.18
N LYS A 153 -6.00 -39.33 -13.42
CA LYS A 153 -4.68 -38.97 -13.99
C LYS A 153 -4.08 -37.75 -13.29
N LEU A 154 -4.81 -36.65 -13.13
CA LEU A 154 -4.26 -35.42 -12.55
C LEU A 154 -3.92 -35.61 -11.06
N GLY A 155 -4.79 -36.30 -10.32
CA GLY A 155 -4.53 -36.64 -8.92
C GLY A 155 -3.32 -37.57 -8.75
N ALA A 156 -3.13 -38.53 -9.66
CA ALA A 156 -1.98 -39.44 -9.69
C ALA A 156 -0.67 -38.70 -10.01
N ASP A 157 -0.69 -37.83 -11.03
CA ASP A 157 0.49 -37.03 -11.42
C ASP A 157 1.03 -36.18 -10.22
N VAL A 158 0.12 -35.54 -9.43
CA VAL A 158 0.52 -34.76 -8.27
C VAL A 158 1.05 -35.66 -7.13
N LYS A 159 0.42 -36.80 -6.89
CA LYS A 159 0.91 -37.78 -5.90
C LYS A 159 2.31 -38.28 -6.25
N GLU A 160 2.52 -38.65 -7.49
CA GLU A 160 3.83 -39.15 -7.98
C GLU A 160 4.89 -38.06 -7.84
N MET A 161 4.57 -36.83 -8.18
CA MET A 161 5.49 -35.71 -8.02
C MET A 161 5.86 -35.48 -6.55
N TYR A 162 4.87 -35.52 -5.65
CA TYR A 162 5.09 -35.40 -4.20
C TYR A 162 5.99 -36.55 -3.67
N SER A 163 5.65 -37.80 -4.04
CA SER A 163 6.40 -38.97 -3.62
C SER A 163 7.85 -38.91 -4.10
N LYS A 164 8.10 -38.50 -5.35
CA LYS A 164 9.47 -38.32 -5.89
C LYS A 164 10.25 -37.21 -5.18
N GLN A 165 9.57 -36.17 -4.70
CA GLN A 165 10.26 -35.05 -4.04
C GLN A 165 10.61 -35.36 -2.57
N PHE A 166 9.78 -36.11 -1.87
CA PHE A 166 9.90 -36.31 -0.42
C PHE A 166 10.18 -37.76 -0.01
N ASP A 167 10.18 -38.69 -0.97
CA ASP A 167 10.32 -40.12 -0.76
C ASP A 167 9.26 -40.70 0.22
N ILE A 168 8.04 -40.09 0.19
CA ILE A 168 6.91 -40.43 1.06
C ILE A 168 5.61 -40.43 0.25
N ASP A 169 4.81 -41.48 0.39
CA ASP A 169 3.48 -41.54 -0.21
C ASP A 169 2.48 -40.66 0.57
N CYS A 170 1.78 -39.77 -0.12
CA CYS A 170 0.76 -38.90 0.44
C CYS A 170 -0.59 -39.15 -0.24
N THR A 171 -1.64 -39.33 0.58
CA THR A 171 -3.03 -39.42 0.11
C THR A 171 -3.88 -38.23 0.56
N ASN A 172 -3.32 -37.39 1.43
CA ASN A 172 -4.02 -36.23 1.98
C ASN A 172 -4.15 -35.12 0.94
N GLY A 173 -5.36 -34.87 0.45
CA GLY A 173 -5.67 -33.84 -0.53
C GLY A 173 -5.33 -32.43 -0.05
N ASP A 174 -5.37 -32.16 1.25
CA ASP A 174 -5.02 -30.87 1.85
C ASP A 174 -3.53 -30.55 1.73
N ILE A 175 -2.70 -31.57 1.70
CA ILE A 175 -1.25 -31.46 1.45
C ILE A 175 -1.01 -31.39 -0.05
N LEU A 176 -1.60 -32.31 -0.82
CA LEU A 176 -1.33 -32.45 -2.25
C LEU A 176 -1.74 -31.20 -3.07
N ILE A 177 -2.78 -30.47 -2.66
CA ILE A 177 -3.22 -29.24 -3.37
C ILE A 177 -2.11 -28.18 -3.39
N ALA A 178 -1.24 -28.10 -2.37
CA ALA A 178 -0.15 -27.15 -2.32
C ALA A 178 0.91 -27.40 -3.41
N TYR A 179 0.95 -28.60 -3.96
CA TYR A 179 1.89 -29.01 -5.01
C TYR A 179 1.30 -28.95 -6.42
N THR A 180 0.08 -28.43 -6.58
CA THR A 180 -0.48 -28.21 -7.90
C THR A 180 0.11 -26.98 -8.56
N PHE A 181 0.36 -27.07 -9.87
CA PHE A 181 0.79 -25.95 -10.71
C PHE A 181 -0.40 -25.20 -11.30
N THR A 182 -0.15 -23.99 -11.80
CA THR A 182 -1.13 -23.11 -12.45
C THR A 182 -1.99 -23.84 -13.49
N LEU A 183 -1.36 -24.66 -14.36
CA LEU A 183 -2.10 -25.43 -15.38
C LEU A 183 -2.98 -26.54 -14.80
N GLN A 184 -2.56 -27.15 -13.70
CA GLN A 184 -3.37 -28.16 -13.00
C GLN A 184 -4.56 -27.49 -12.31
N LEU A 185 -4.38 -26.33 -11.66
CA LEU A 185 -5.45 -25.54 -11.11
C LEU A 185 -6.46 -25.10 -12.18
N LYS A 186 -5.97 -24.65 -13.35
CA LYS A 186 -6.83 -24.37 -14.51
C LYS A 186 -7.70 -25.57 -14.86
N LYS A 187 -7.11 -26.76 -15.03
CA LYS A 187 -7.83 -28.00 -15.38
C LYS A 187 -8.86 -28.40 -14.34
N ILE A 188 -8.53 -28.31 -13.04
CA ILE A 188 -9.46 -28.61 -11.95
C ILE A 188 -10.68 -27.70 -12.00
N ILE A 189 -10.47 -26.40 -12.12
CA ILE A 189 -11.56 -25.41 -12.14
C ILE A 189 -12.44 -25.61 -13.38
N LEU A 190 -11.85 -25.88 -14.55
CA LEU A 190 -12.59 -26.13 -15.78
C LEU A 190 -13.43 -27.40 -15.69
N THR A 191 -12.90 -28.48 -15.11
CA THR A 191 -13.63 -29.74 -14.90
C THR A 191 -14.86 -29.55 -14.00
N HIS A 192 -14.77 -28.64 -13.05
CA HIS A 192 -15.83 -28.36 -12.08
C HIS A 192 -16.37 -26.93 -12.23
N PHE A 193 -16.38 -26.40 -13.43
CA PHE A 193 -16.68 -24.97 -13.67
C PHE A 193 -18.00 -24.50 -13.04
N ASP A 194 -18.99 -25.40 -12.96
CA ASP A 194 -20.26 -25.09 -12.31
C ASP A 194 -20.13 -24.62 -10.86
N LEU A 195 -19.12 -25.07 -10.12
CA LEU A 195 -18.84 -24.64 -8.75
C LEU A 195 -18.19 -23.24 -8.68
N PHE A 196 -17.65 -22.77 -9.79
CA PHE A 196 -16.88 -21.54 -9.88
C PHE A 196 -17.56 -20.44 -10.71
N LYS A 197 -18.78 -20.70 -11.25
CA LYS A 197 -19.55 -19.73 -12.04
C LYS A 197 -19.81 -18.40 -11.36
N SER A 198 -19.90 -18.39 -10.02
CA SER A 198 -20.11 -17.16 -9.25
C SER A 198 -18.90 -16.21 -9.31
N TYR A 199 -17.70 -16.72 -9.59
CA TYR A 199 -16.48 -15.94 -9.66
C TYR A 199 -16.14 -15.48 -11.07
N PHE A 200 -16.45 -16.32 -12.07
CA PHE A 200 -16.08 -16.09 -13.47
C PHE A 200 -17.33 -16.07 -14.35
N GLN A 201 -17.44 -15.07 -15.22
CA GLN A 201 -18.63 -14.91 -16.05
C GLN A 201 -18.79 -16.09 -17.03
N THR A 202 -17.71 -16.50 -17.67
CA THR A 202 -17.68 -17.60 -18.64
C THR A 202 -16.43 -18.45 -18.49
N GLN A 203 -16.53 -19.71 -18.94
CA GLN A 203 -15.40 -20.62 -18.99
C GLN A 203 -14.27 -20.08 -19.87
N THR A 204 -14.60 -19.52 -21.03
CA THR A 204 -13.65 -18.92 -21.97
C THR A 204 -12.89 -17.74 -21.35
N GLN A 205 -13.59 -16.89 -20.60
CA GLN A 205 -12.92 -15.78 -19.88
C GLN A 205 -11.92 -16.32 -18.87
N PHE A 206 -12.30 -17.30 -18.07
CA PHE A 206 -11.39 -17.91 -17.09
C PHE A 206 -10.18 -18.56 -17.78
N GLU A 207 -10.40 -19.31 -18.87
CA GLU A 207 -9.31 -19.90 -19.66
C GLU A 207 -8.32 -18.85 -20.14
N THR A 208 -8.81 -17.75 -20.71
CA THR A 208 -7.95 -16.63 -21.17
C THR A 208 -7.13 -16.02 -20.03
N LEU A 209 -7.74 -15.79 -18.86
CA LEU A 209 -7.03 -15.25 -17.71
C LEU A 209 -5.91 -16.20 -17.25
N MET A 210 -6.21 -17.51 -17.18
CA MET A 210 -5.23 -18.52 -16.75
C MET A 210 -4.11 -18.73 -17.79
N ASP A 211 -4.38 -18.59 -19.08
CA ASP A 211 -3.37 -18.69 -20.12
C ASP A 211 -2.41 -17.50 -20.08
N ASN A 212 -2.95 -16.30 -19.86
CA ASN A 212 -2.14 -15.10 -19.65
C ASN A 212 -1.28 -15.21 -18.38
N LEU A 213 -1.86 -15.69 -17.28
CA LEU A 213 -1.11 -15.96 -16.06
C LEU A 213 0.03 -16.96 -16.29
N ASN A 214 -0.26 -18.07 -16.98
CA ASN A 214 0.72 -19.10 -17.25
C ASN A 214 1.86 -18.62 -18.17
N LYS A 215 1.57 -17.70 -19.10
CA LYS A 215 2.60 -17.06 -19.92
C LYS A 215 3.56 -16.25 -19.04
N LEU A 216 3.04 -15.36 -18.21
CA LEU A 216 3.86 -14.51 -17.32
C LEU A 216 4.60 -15.31 -16.26
N ARG A 217 3.97 -16.38 -15.73
CA ARG A 217 4.62 -17.30 -14.81
C ARG A 217 5.82 -18.03 -15.43
N ARG A 218 5.77 -18.37 -16.72
CA ARG A 218 6.92 -18.97 -17.41
C ARG A 218 8.10 -18.02 -17.52
N GLU A 219 7.84 -16.76 -17.82
CA GLU A 219 8.90 -15.73 -17.84
C GLU A 219 9.54 -15.58 -16.44
N GLU A 220 8.72 -15.50 -15.39
CA GLU A 220 9.19 -15.46 -14.00
C GLU A 220 9.99 -16.72 -13.62
N ALA A 221 9.47 -17.92 -13.88
CA ALA A 221 10.09 -19.19 -13.50
C ALA A 221 11.43 -19.45 -14.21
N HIS A 222 11.66 -18.85 -15.37
CA HIS A 222 12.92 -18.92 -16.09
C HIS A 222 13.86 -17.74 -15.79
N ASN A 223 13.56 -16.92 -14.77
CA ASN A 223 14.29 -15.70 -14.43
C ASN A 223 14.50 -14.78 -15.65
N ARG A 224 13.50 -14.72 -16.53
CA ARG A 224 13.52 -13.79 -17.67
C ARG A 224 13.07 -12.43 -17.22
N THR A 225 13.44 -11.43 -18.01
CA THR A 225 13.06 -10.04 -17.76
C THR A 225 11.55 -9.87 -17.71
N ILE A 226 11.04 -9.33 -16.61
CA ILE A 226 9.66 -8.87 -16.45
C ILE A 226 9.63 -7.37 -16.73
N SER A 227 8.89 -6.97 -17.77
CA SER A 227 8.70 -5.55 -18.08
C SER A 227 7.69 -4.89 -17.14
N ASP A 228 7.67 -3.55 -17.10
CA ASP A 228 6.66 -2.80 -16.34
C ASP A 228 5.25 -3.12 -16.82
N LEU A 229 5.07 -3.34 -18.12
CA LEU A 229 3.80 -3.74 -18.69
C LEU A 229 3.37 -5.15 -18.22
N ASP A 230 4.32 -6.08 -18.13
CA ASP A 230 4.04 -7.44 -17.63
C ASP A 230 3.66 -7.41 -16.14
N LEU A 231 4.35 -6.59 -15.35
CA LEU A 231 4.00 -6.41 -13.94
C LEU A 231 2.59 -5.82 -13.78
N LYS A 232 2.25 -4.81 -14.56
CA LYS A 232 0.91 -4.24 -14.58
C LYS A 232 -0.15 -5.26 -15.01
N ASN A 233 0.14 -6.06 -16.04
CA ASN A 233 -0.75 -7.14 -16.48
C ASN A 233 -0.95 -8.20 -15.38
N LEU A 234 0.08 -8.52 -14.59
CA LEU A 234 -0.04 -9.40 -13.43
C LEU A 234 -0.93 -8.83 -12.33
N GLN A 235 -0.83 -7.52 -12.07
CA GLN A 235 -1.70 -6.82 -11.11
C GLN A 235 -3.17 -6.88 -11.56
N ASP A 236 -3.44 -6.63 -12.84
CA ASP A 236 -4.79 -6.75 -13.42
C ASP A 236 -5.33 -8.18 -13.35
N LEU A 237 -4.47 -9.18 -13.59
CA LEU A 237 -4.84 -10.60 -13.46
C LEU A 237 -5.16 -10.98 -12.01
N HIS A 238 -4.37 -10.49 -11.05
CA HIS A 238 -4.63 -10.70 -9.63
C HIS A 238 -6.03 -10.18 -9.24
N GLU A 239 -6.36 -8.96 -9.63
CA GLU A 239 -7.67 -8.39 -9.35
C GLU A 239 -8.80 -9.20 -10.01
N LYS A 240 -8.68 -9.55 -11.31
CA LYS A 240 -9.69 -10.28 -12.05
C LYS A 240 -9.90 -11.71 -11.55
N LEU A 241 -8.84 -12.38 -11.11
CA LEU A 241 -8.90 -13.76 -10.62
C LEU A 241 -9.32 -13.88 -9.16
N LEU A 242 -8.89 -12.95 -8.30
CA LEU A 242 -9.06 -13.10 -6.86
C LEU A 242 -10.14 -12.22 -6.23
N SER A 243 -10.50 -11.07 -6.80
CA SER A 243 -11.40 -10.10 -6.14
C SER A 243 -12.69 -10.73 -5.61
N LYS A 244 -13.36 -11.57 -6.41
CA LYS A 244 -14.58 -12.27 -6.02
C LYS A 244 -14.32 -13.50 -5.15
N ILE A 245 -13.25 -14.22 -5.42
CA ILE A 245 -12.85 -15.42 -4.66
C ILE A 245 -12.58 -15.05 -3.20
N LEU A 246 -11.93 -13.92 -2.95
CA LEU A 246 -11.58 -13.47 -1.60
C LEU A 246 -12.81 -13.14 -0.75
N LEU A 247 -13.97 -12.89 -1.35
CA LEU A 247 -15.22 -12.73 -0.59
C LEU A 247 -15.64 -14.02 0.13
N ASP A 248 -15.34 -15.18 -0.47
CA ASP A 248 -15.62 -16.50 0.10
C ASP A 248 -14.43 -17.05 0.93
N LEU A 249 -13.34 -16.33 1.00
CA LEU A 249 -12.12 -16.70 1.75
C LEU A 249 -11.73 -15.61 2.77
N PRO A 250 -12.53 -15.34 3.79
CA PRO A 250 -12.28 -14.25 4.75
C PRO A 250 -10.96 -14.40 5.52
N SER A 251 -10.45 -15.63 5.68
CA SER A 251 -9.15 -15.91 6.30
C SER A 251 -7.95 -15.72 5.37
N PHE A 252 -8.17 -15.45 4.08
CA PHE A 252 -7.09 -15.20 3.14
C PHE A 252 -6.71 -13.72 3.18
N GLN A 253 -5.56 -13.40 3.72
CA GLN A 253 -5.02 -12.05 3.74
C GLN A 253 -4.16 -11.84 2.49
N SER A 254 -4.66 -11.08 1.52
CA SER A 254 -3.86 -10.66 0.38
C SER A 254 -2.98 -9.47 0.79
N VAL A 255 -1.68 -9.68 0.78
CA VAL A 255 -0.69 -8.62 1.02
C VAL A 255 -0.78 -7.57 -0.08
N PHE A 256 -0.86 -8.00 -1.33
CA PHE A 256 -0.94 -7.12 -2.50
C PHE A 256 -2.17 -6.19 -2.45
N LEU A 257 -3.37 -6.72 -2.18
CA LEU A 257 -4.58 -5.90 -2.08
C LEU A 257 -4.54 -4.97 -0.86
N THR A 258 -3.93 -5.40 0.24
CA THR A 258 -3.77 -4.60 1.45
C THR A 258 -2.82 -3.43 1.20
N GLU A 259 -1.69 -3.67 0.55
CA GLU A 259 -0.73 -2.63 0.16
C GLU A 259 -1.38 -1.62 -0.80
N ASN A 260 -2.06 -2.09 -1.86
CA ASN A 260 -2.78 -1.21 -2.78
C ASN A 260 -3.86 -0.37 -2.10
N TRP A 261 -4.62 -0.95 -1.18
CA TRP A 261 -5.60 -0.23 -0.40
C TRP A 261 -4.95 0.84 0.47
N ARG A 262 -3.86 0.51 1.17
CA ARG A 262 -3.09 1.46 1.99
C ARG A 262 -2.53 2.61 1.15
N ILE A 263 -1.96 2.33 -0.02
CA ILE A 263 -1.43 3.36 -0.94
C ILE A 263 -2.55 4.32 -1.35
N LYS A 264 -3.73 3.80 -1.73
CA LYS A 264 -4.89 4.62 -2.10
C LYS A 264 -5.36 5.51 -0.94
N ILE A 265 -5.43 4.95 0.28
CA ILE A 265 -5.80 5.72 1.48
C ILE A 265 -4.74 6.76 1.82
N LYS A 266 -3.45 6.41 1.78
CA LYS A 266 -2.34 7.36 1.98
C LYS A 266 -2.41 8.53 1.01
N LYS A 267 -2.69 8.28 -0.27
CA LYS A 267 -2.84 9.33 -1.28
C LYS A 267 -3.97 10.30 -0.92
N ILE A 268 -5.12 9.79 -0.47
CA ILE A 268 -6.25 10.62 -0.02
C ILE A 268 -5.85 11.47 1.19
N PHE A 269 -5.10 10.91 2.15
CA PHE A 269 -4.64 11.65 3.33
C PHE A 269 -3.58 12.70 3.01
N ASN A 270 -2.65 12.43 2.12
CA ASN A 270 -1.61 13.38 1.75
C ASN A 270 -2.18 14.61 1.05
N GLU A 271 -3.20 14.44 0.20
CA GLU A 271 -3.94 15.58 -0.39
C GLU A 271 -4.57 16.48 0.68
N ARG A 272 -4.84 15.96 1.89
CA ARG A 272 -5.36 16.71 3.05
C ARG A 272 -4.33 17.69 3.62
N GLN A 273 -3.08 17.25 3.83
CA GLN A 273 -2.06 18.08 4.47
C GLN A 273 -1.72 19.32 3.65
N TYR A 274 -1.69 19.22 2.32
CA TYR A 274 -1.41 20.37 1.44
C TYR A 274 -2.45 21.49 1.52
N LYS A 275 -3.72 21.16 1.77
CA LYS A 275 -4.80 22.17 1.80
C LYS A 275 -4.98 22.83 3.17
N SER A 276 -4.66 22.15 4.28
CA SER A 276 -4.85 22.68 5.64
C SER A 276 -3.81 23.74 6.01
N ILE A 277 -2.57 23.59 5.57
CA ILE A 277 -1.45 24.48 5.94
C ILE A 277 -1.63 25.90 5.36
N HIS A 278 -2.25 26.04 4.19
CA HIS A 278 -2.45 27.36 3.56
C HIS A 278 -3.58 28.19 4.17
N ASN A 279 -4.58 27.56 4.81
CA ASN A 279 -5.76 28.27 5.32
C ASN A 279 -5.59 28.88 6.73
N GLU A 280 -4.72 28.35 7.59
CA GLU A 280 -4.58 28.81 8.97
C GLU A 280 -3.77 30.12 9.10
N GLN A 281 -2.80 30.37 8.24
CA GLN A 281 -1.93 31.54 8.33
C GLN A 281 -2.65 32.86 7.94
N GLU A 282 -3.67 32.81 7.11
CA GLU A 282 -4.35 34.00 6.63
C GLU A 282 -5.38 34.61 7.59
N VAL A 283 -5.99 33.82 8.49
CA VAL A 283 -7.07 34.27 9.39
C VAL A 283 -6.53 35.11 10.57
N ASN A 284 -5.32 34.85 11.02
CA ASN A 284 -4.76 35.47 12.22
C ASN A 284 -4.33 36.93 12.02
N ASN A 285 -4.20 37.41 10.80
CA ASN A 285 -3.69 38.75 10.48
C ASN A 285 -4.75 39.83 10.26
N GLU A 286 -6.06 39.49 10.34
CA GLU A 286 -7.16 40.46 10.05
C GLU A 286 -7.63 41.15 11.34
N SER A 287 -7.66 42.48 11.36
CA SER A 287 -8.05 43.30 12.51
C SER A 287 -9.56 43.65 12.57
N ASN A 288 -10.30 43.46 11.48
CA ASN A 288 -11.74 43.80 11.38
C ASN A 288 -12.62 42.56 11.63
N LEU A 289 -13.54 42.65 12.60
CA LEU A 289 -14.40 41.56 13.03
C LEU A 289 -15.32 41.01 11.94
N GLU A 290 -15.88 41.89 11.10
CA GLU A 290 -16.75 41.49 9.98
C GLU A 290 -15.98 40.72 8.89
N LYS A 291 -14.77 41.18 8.57
CA LYS A 291 -13.90 40.49 7.63
C LYS A 291 -13.44 39.14 8.17
N LYS A 292 -13.16 39.03 9.49
CA LYS A 292 -12.87 37.75 10.15
C LYS A 292 -14.04 36.77 10.01
N LEU A 293 -15.27 37.20 10.23
CA LEU A 293 -16.45 36.34 10.10
C LEU A 293 -16.66 35.87 8.67
N ILE A 294 -16.48 36.74 7.68
CA ILE A 294 -16.55 36.36 6.26
C ILE A 294 -15.49 35.31 5.95
N LYS A 295 -14.27 35.53 6.37
CA LYS A 295 -13.14 34.60 6.12
C LYS A 295 -13.32 33.23 6.82
N ILE A 296 -13.87 33.22 8.04
CA ILE A 296 -14.24 31.98 8.74
C ILE A 296 -15.31 31.21 7.95
N LYS A 297 -16.33 31.88 7.42
CA LYS A 297 -17.37 31.24 6.60
C LYS A 297 -16.82 30.67 5.30
N GLU A 298 -15.96 31.40 4.62
CA GLU A 298 -15.29 30.95 3.40
C GLU A 298 -14.43 29.70 3.68
N ASN A 299 -13.67 29.72 4.78
CA ASN A 299 -12.85 28.59 5.20
C ASN A 299 -13.70 27.35 5.56
N LEU A 300 -14.81 27.53 6.29
CA LEU A 300 -15.72 26.43 6.62
C LEU A 300 -16.39 25.86 5.35
N THR A 301 -16.80 26.71 4.43
CA THR A 301 -17.36 26.26 3.14
C THR A 301 -16.34 25.46 2.35
N SER A 302 -15.10 25.92 2.28
CA SER A 302 -13.99 25.23 1.62
C SER A 302 -13.69 23.89 2.29
N LEU A 303 -13.70 23.83 3.62
CA LEU A 303 -13.46 22.62 4.40
C LEU A 303 -14.59 21.59 4.20
N ILE A 304 -15.85 22.02 4.22
CA ILE A 304 -17.00 21.13 3.96
C ILE A 304 -16.94 20.57 2.55
N SER A 305 -16.62 21.40 1.55
CA SER A 305 -16.41 20.93 0.17
C SER A 305 -15.29 19.90 0.10
N TYR A 306 -14.18 20.16 0.75
CA TYR A 306 -13.05 19.24 0.82
C TYR A 306 -13.42 17.89 1.48
N LEU A 307 -14.17 17.92 2.60
CA LEU A 307 -14.64 16.68 3.27
C LEU A 307 -15.57 15.88 2.37
N ASN A 308 -16.45 16.54 1.59
CA ASN A 308 -17.28 15.87 0.60
C ASN A 308 -16.44 15.17 -0.48
N ASP A 309 -15.45 15.84 -1.06
CA ASP A 309 -14.58 15.27 -2.07
C ASP A 309 -13.80 14.09 -1.52
N THR A 310 -13.33 14.20 -0.27
CA THR A 310 -12.62 13.13 0.43
C THR A 310 -13.52 11.91 0.65
N LEU A 311 -14.76 12.11 1.07
CA LEU A 311 -15.76 11.05 1.24
C LEU A 311 -16.07 10.34 -0.08
N ILE A 312 -16.21 11.08 -1.17
CA ILE A 312 -16.40 10.49 -2.51
C ILE A 312 -15.21 9.61 -2.86
N LYS A 313 -13.98 10.08 -2.65
CA LYS A 313 -12.76 9.32 -2.91
C LYS A 313 -12.67 8.08 -2.03
N LEU A 314 -12.89 8.19 -0.72
CA LEU A 314 -12.88 7.05 0.20
C LEU A 314 -13.91 5.99 -0.19
N ARG A 315 -15.13 6.38 -0.52
CA ARG A 315 -16.19 5.45 -0.96
C ARG A 315 -15.87 4.77 -2.30
N SER A 316 -15.04 5.38 -3.14
CA SER A 316 -14.59 4.79 -4.41
C SER A 316 -13.49 3.74 -4.23
N VAL A 317 -12.82 3.71 -3.08
CA VAL A 317 -11.75 2.75 -2.79
C VAL A 317 -12.33 1.45 -2.25
N THR A 318 -12.07 0.35 -2.92
CA THR A 318 -12.46 -0.99 -2.43
C THR A 318 -11.45 -1.48 -1.40
N ALA A 319 -11.88 -1.70 -0.18
CA ALA A 319 -11.06 -2.28 0.87
C ALA A 319 -11.01 -3.82 0.75
N PRO A 320 -9.87 -4.46 1.08
CA PRO A 320 -9.81 -5.90 1.27
C PRO A 320 -10.81 -6.34 2.35
N ILE A 321 -11.35 -7.57 2.24
CA ILE A 321 -12.44 -8.01 3.10
C ILE A 321 -12.10 -7.93 4.59
N HIS A 322 -10.87 -8.29 4.97
CA HIS A 322 -10.38 -8.25 6.36
C HIS A 322 -10.06 -6.81 6.86
N LYS A 323 -10.12 -5.80 5.99
CA LYS A 323 -9.97 -4.37 6.32
C LYS A 323 -11.26 -3.59 6.11
N LYS A 324 -12.35 -4.27 5.72
CA LYS A 324 -13.62 -3.62 5.37
C LYS A 324 -14.22 -2.84 6.55
N ASP A 325 -14.19 -3.43 7.76
CA ASP A 325 -14.71 -2.76 8.95
C ASP A 325 -13.90 -1.51 9.27
N LEU A 326 -12.57 -1.60 9.23
CA LEU A 326 -11.66 -0.48 9.42
C LEU A 326 -11.89 0.64 8.38
N HIS A 327 -12.16 0.27 7.14
CA HIS A 327 -12.47 1.22 6.06
C HIS A 327 -13.83 1.90 6.27
N ASN A 328 -14.84 1.14 6.70
CA ASN A 328 -16.17 1.69 7.00
C ASN A 328 -16.13 2.63 8.21
N GLU A 329 -15.37 2.29 9.26
CA GLU A 329 -15.14 3.17 10.38
C GLU A 329 -14.45 4.48 9.98
N LEU A 330 -13.49 4.42 9.06
CA LEU A 330 -12.85 5.61 8.50
C LEU A 330 -13.86 6.51 7.78
N ILE A 331 -14.70 5.94 6.91
CA ILE A 331 -15.77 6.68 6.23
C ILE A 331 -16.69 7.34 7.26
N PHE A 332 -17.14 6.58 8.26
CA PHE A 332 -17.99 7.11 9.32
C PHE A 332 -17.35 8.27 10.09
N CYS A 333 -16.06 8.20 10.39
CA CYS A 333 -15.34 9.30 11.00
C CYS A 333 -15.35 10.57 10.14
N TYR A 334 -15.18 10.44 8.82
CA TYR A 334 -15.21 11.57 7.91
C TYR A 334 -16.64 12.14 7.74
N GLU A 335 -17.67 11.30 7.74
CA GLU A 335 -19.06 11.72 7.75
C GLU A 335 -19.38 12.55 9.00
N ARG A 336 -18.98 12.05 10.17
CA ARG A 336 -19.19 12.76 11.44
C ARG A 336 -18.43 14.08 11.48
N GLN A 337 -17.19 14.13 10.98
CA GLN A 337 -16.44 15.39 10.89
C GLN A 337 -17.15 16.42 10.01
N LYS A 338 -17.70 15.98 8.88
CA LYS A 338 -18.47 16.84 7.98
C LYS A 338 -19.70 17.41 8.68
N GLU A 339 -20.51 16.56 9.34
CA GLU A 339 -21.69 16.99 10.10
C GLU A 339 -21.35 18.05 11.15
N LEU A 340 -20.25 17.87 11.87
CA LEU A 340 -19.79 18.84 12.87
C LEU A 340 -19.41 20.19 12.23
N GLN A 341 -18.74 20.17 11.07
CA GLN A 341 -18.37 21.39 10.35
C GLN A 341 -19.62 22.10 9.77
N GLU A 342 -20.59 21.37 9.25
CA GLU A 342 -21.87 21.90 8.78
C GLU A 342 -22.64 22.56 9.94
N SER A 343 -22.70 21.88 11.09
CA SER A 343 -23.33 22.43 12.31
C SER A 343 -22.62 23.69 12.81
N LEU A 344 -21.28 23.71 12.77
CA LEU A 344 -20.50 24.90 13.12
C LEU A 344 -20.80 26.07 12.17
N PHE A 345 -20.89 25.80 10.87
CA PHE A 345 -21.24 26.79 9.87
C PHE A 345 -22.61 27.40 10.15
N GLU A 346 -23.65 26.60 10.43
CA GLU A 346 -24.99 27.05 10.77
C GLU A 346 -25.01 27.90 12.05
N GLN A 347 -24.30 27.47 13.12
CA GLN A 347 -24.24 28.22 14.38
C GLN A 347 -23.47 29.56 14.22
N THR A 348 -22.50 29.60 13.32
CA THR A 348 -21.77 30.84 12.99
C THR A 348 -22.69 31.85 12.30
N LEU A 349 -23.71 31.41 11.57
CA LEU A 349 -24.74 32.29 10.98
C LEU A 349 -25.65 32.93 12.04
N THR A 350 -25.91 32.22 13.13
CA THR A 350 -26.78 32.65 14.23
C THR A 350 -26.07 33.38 15.36
N LEU A 351 -24.72 33.48 15.30
CA LEU A 351 -23.85 34.09 16.32
C LEU A 351 -24.06 33.51 17.74
N ASN A 352 -24.40 32.24 17.86
CA ASN A 352 -24.62 31.55 19.13
C ASN A 352 -23.29 31.06 19.72
N ASN A 353 -22.61 31.89 20.50
CA ASN A 353 -21.27 31.64 21.04
C ASN A 353 -21.20 30.39 21.95
N GLU A 354 -22.23 30.06 22.73
CA GLU A 354 -22.19 28.86 23.59
C GLU A 354 -22.21 27.58 22.77
N LYS A 355 -23.11 27.54 21.76
CA LYS A 355 -23.18 26.38 20.86
C LYS A 355 -21.92 26.24 19.99
N ILE A 356 -21.38 27.36 19.51
CA ILE A 356 -20.11 27.38 18.76
C ILE A 356 -18.98 26.76 19.59
N ASN A 357 -18.81 27.16 20.83
CA ASN A 357 -17.76 26.61 21.71
C ASN A 357 -17.96 25.12 21.97
N CYS A 358 -19.19 24.66 22.15
CA CYS A 358 -19.48 23.24 22.33
C CYS A 358 -19.07 22.43 21.08
N ILE A 359 -19.48 22.88 19.89
CA ILE A 359 -19.16 22.19 18.62
C ILE A 359 -17.66 22.19 18.34
N VAL A 360 -16.97 23.31 18.59
CA VAL A 360 -15.51 23.39 18.42
C VAL A 360 -14.78 22.38 19.31
N ASN A 361 -15.24 22.18 20.54
CA ASN A 361 -14.68 21.16 21.44
C ASN A 361 -14.96 19.73 20.93
N GLU A 362 -16.16 19.46 20.41
CA GLU A 362 -16.47 18.16 19.78
C GLU A 362 -15.58 17.91 18.56
N ILE A 363 -15.39 18.92 17.71
CA ILE A 363 -14.48 18.83 16.54
C ILE A 363 -13.08 18.45 16.98
N ARG A 364 -12.51 19.11 18.00
CA ARG A 364 -11.16 18.79 18.50
C ARG A 364 -11.04 17.36 19.00
N VAL A 365 -12.01 16.91 19.79
CA VAL A 365 -12.02 15.51 20.29
C VAL A 365 -12.12 14.52 19.13
N HIS A 366 -12.90 14.86 18.12
CA HIS A 366 -13.08 14.00 16.97
C HIS A 366 -11.82 13.97 16.06
N GLU A 367 -11.14 15.09 15.88
CA GLU A 367 -9.87 15.17 15.16
C GLU A 367 -8.77 14.31 15.79
N ILE A 368 -8.69 14.29 17.12
CA ILE A 368 -7.75 13.40 17.83
C ILE A 368 -8.07 11.95 17.49
N LYS A 369 -9.34 11.53 17.55
CA LYS A 369 -9.76 10.17 17.18
C LYS A 369 -9.46 9.83 15.71
N MET A 370 -9.70 10.78 14.80
CA MET A 370 -9.37 10.60 13.38
C MET A 370 -7.88 10.41 13.15
N ASN A 371 -7.04 11.16 13.86
CA ASN A 371 -5.59 11.04 13.75
C ASN A 371 -5.09 9.70 14.32
N GLU A 372 -5.62 9.25 15.45
CA GLU A 372 -5.33 7.91 15.98
C GLU A 372 -5.76 6.81 15.01
N PHE A 373 -6.92 6.98 14.38
CA PHE A 373 -7.46 6.02 13.43
C PHE A 373 -6.62 5.97 12.14
N SER A 374 -6.26 7.13 11.61
CA SER A 374 -5.36 7.27 10.47
C SER A 374 -4.00 6.61 10.75
N SER A 375 -3.45 6.82 11.95
CA SER A 375 -2.22 6.18 12.39
C SER A 375 -2.36 4.65 12.44
N LYS A 376 -3.48 4.13 12.95
CA LYS A 376 -3.74 2.67 12.93
C LYS A 376 -3.79 2.09 11.52
N ILE A 377 -4.37 2.81 10.56
CA ILE A 377 -4.42 2.37 9.15
C ILE A 377 -3.02 2.39 8.53
N LEU A 378 -2.24 3.43 8.81
CA LEU A 378 -0.93 3.65 8.21
C LEU A 378 0.18 2.82 8.87
N LEU A 379 0.08 2.59 10.19
CA LEU A 379 1.09 1.91 10.99
C LEU A 379 0.76 0.46 11.33
N SER A 380 -0.48 -0.01 11.10
CA SER A 380 -0.81 -1.42 11.35
C SER A 380 0.03 -2.29 10.42
N GLU A 381 1.21 -2.63 10.88
CA GLU A 381 1.98 -3.72 10.34
C GLU A 381 1.20 -5.02 10.55
N THR A 382 1.12 -5.79 9.48
CA THR A 382 0.87 -7.24 9.36
C THR A 382 0.04 -7.90 10.44
#